data_838d1fd89366c347c5b034580b01b045
#
_entry.id   838d1fd89366c347c5b034580b01b045
#
_cell.length_a   1.000
_cell.length_b   1.000
_cell.length_c   1.000
_cell.angle_alpha   90.00
_cell.angle_beta   90.00
_cell.angle_gamma   90.00
#
_symmetry.space_group_name_H-M   'P 1'
#
loop_
_entity.id
_entity.type
_entity.pdbx_description
1 polymer ?
#
loop_
_entity_poly.entity_id
_entity_poly.type
_entity_poly.pdbx_seq_one_letter_code
_entity_poly.pdbx_strand_id
1 'polypeptide(L)'
;MSSRPILDAGPGLNFLALHKERLLFSAVGPLSAPACVEEEILRKAQADSRFEAADRVWRKLSERLMSVLPDDPTAELERAVERISSLPLDERYQRRRDLGETMVVAHAAVAADRGVRMIVLIDDQWGRRLAAAEQRRLERLRSNGRPVGRIDLISTTTVLERAAGSVHLPDRASLRALYQRLRTLDDGLLPLQTTGLLDLPAWNRH
;
A
#
# COMPACT_ATOMS: atom_id res chain seq x y z
N MET A 1 -3.73 -18.70 7.87
CA MET A 1 -4.28 -17.35 8.12
C MET A 1 -3.83 -16.46 6.97
N SER A 2 -4.75 -15.73 6.32
CA SER A 2 -4.37 -14.76 5.27
C SER A 2 -3.63 -13.61 5.95
N SER A 3 -2.43 -13.30 5.47
CA SER A 3 -1.67 -12.14 5.97
C SER A 3 -2.36 -10.84 5.53
N ARG A 4 -2.35 -9.83 6.38
CA ARG A 4 -2.87 -8.51 6.03
C ARG A 4 -2.00 -7.89 4.94
N PRO A 5 -2.59 -7.28 3.90
CA PRO A 5 -1.80 -6.50 2.95
C PRO A 5 -1.07 -5.34 3.64
N ILE A 6 0.13 -5.03 3.17
CA ILE A 6 0.91 -3.90 3.70
C ILE A 6 0.62 -2.67 2.87
N LEU A 7 0.27 -1.58 3.55
CA LEU A 7 -0.11 -0.29 2.98
C LEU A 7 1.09 0.66 2.96
N ASP A 8 1.30 1.32 1.83
CA ASP A 8 2.19 2.47 1.68
C ASP A 8 1.48 3.79 1.97
N ALA A 9 2.24 4.84 2.28
CA ALA A 9 1.71 6.15 2.68
C ALA A 9 0.84 6.80 1.59
N GLY A 10 1.24 6.73 0.32
CA GLY A 10 0.53 7.38 -0.79
C GLY A 10 -0.94 6.96 -0.88
N PRO A 11 -1.25 5.69 -1.18
CA PRO A 11 -2.63 5.21 -1.21
C PRO A 11 -3.33 5.36 0.13
N GLY A 12 -2.64 5.22 1.27
CA GLY A 12 -3.18 5.46 2.59
C GLY A 12 -3.74 6.88 2.72
N LEU A 13 -2.92 7.89 2.47
CA LEU A 13 -3.31 9.30 2.48
C LEU A 13 -4.50 9.58 1.56
N ASN A 14 -4.45 9.06 0.33
CA ASN A 14 -5.47 9.29 -0.68
C ASN A 14 -6.86 8.82 -0.22
N PHE A 15 -6.98 7.59 0.28
CA PHE A 15 -8.27 7.07 0.73
C PHE A 15 -8.74 7.69 2.05
N LEU A 16 -7.85 7.93 3.01
CA LEU A 16 -8.21 8.47 4.32
C LEU A 16 -8.58 9.96 4.24
N ALA A 17 -7.85 10.76 3.44
CA ALA A 17 -8.17 12.18 3.23
C ALA A 17 -9.55 12.38 2.58
N LEU A 18 -10.00 11.44 1.76
CA LEU A 18 -11.31 11.49 1.11
C LEU A 18 -12.43 10.79 1.90
N HIS A 19 -12.18 10.33 3.13
CA HIS A 19 -13.13 9.52 3.93
C HIS A 19 -13.60 8.28 3.17
N LYS A 20 -12.67 7.57 2.50
CA LYS A 20 -12.93 6.34 1.72
C LYS A 20 -12.30 5.10 2.36
N GLU A 21 -12.05 5.15 3.66
CA GLU A 21 -11.53 4.02 4.44
C GLU A 21 -12.44 2.78 4.35
N ARG A 22 -13.76 2.98 4.35
CA ARG A 22 -14.71 1.85 4.20
C ARG A 22 -14.61 1.19 2.84
N LEU A 23 -14.44 1.98 1.77
CA LEU A 23 -14.21 1.45 0.43
C LEU A 23 -12.90 0.66 0.40
N LEU A 24 -11.82 1.23 0.96
CA LEU A 24 -10.51 0.59 1.01
C LEU A 24 -10.58 -0.77 1.72
N PHE A 25 -11.07 -0.81 2.95
CA PHE A 25 -11.17 -2.06 3.71
C PHE A 25 -12.16 -3.07 3.13
N SER A 26 -13.24 -2.62 2.50
CA SER A 26 -14.16 -3.48 1.78
C SER A 26 -13.51 -4.18 0.58
N ALA A 27 -12.60 -3.48 -0.12
CA ALA A 27 -11.95 -4.00 -1.32
C ALA A 27 -10.75 -4.92 -1.03
N VAL A 28 -10.00 -4.67 0.06
CA VAL A 28 -8.73 -5.37 0.32
C VAL A 28 -8.64 -6.04 1.70
N GLY A 29 -9.66 -5.87 2.54
CA GLY A 29 -9.67 -6.39 3.91
C GLY A 29 -8.85 -5.52 4.89
N PRO A 30 -8.65 -6.01 6.12
CA PRO A 30 -7.78 -5.37 7.10
C PRO A 30 -6.35 -5.24 6.58
N LEU A 31 -5.71 -4.11 6.90
CA LEU A 31 -4.37 -3.76 6.44
C LEU A 31 -3.37 -3.73 7.60
N SER A 32 -2.10 -3.70 7.25
CA SER A 32 -1.01 -3.30 8.13
C SER A 32 -0.15 -2.22 7.47
N ALA A 33 0.55 -1.43 8.27
CA ALA A 33 1.50 -0.42 7.79
C ALA A 33 2.73 -0.38 8.69
N PRO A 34 3.95 -0.20 8.17
CA PRO A 34 5.14 0.06 8.99
C PRO A 34 4.96 1.31 9.86
N ALA A 35 5.62 1.38 11.01
CA ALA A 35 5.53 2.52 11.92
C ALA A 35 5.96 3.84 11.24
N CYS A 36 7.00 3.81 10.42
CA CYS A 36 7.45 4.98 9.65
C CYS A 36 6.41 5.46 8.62
N VAL A 37 5.57 4.55 8.09
CA VAL A 37 4.46 4.90 7.18
C VAL A 37 3.33 5.58 7.96
N GLU A 38 2.98 5.10 9.17
CA GLU A 38 2.07 5.82 10.07
C GLU A 38 2.56 7.23 10.35
N GLU A 39 3.83 7.38 10.76
CA GLU A 39 4.45 8.68 11.02
C GLU A 39 4.39 9.59 9.78
N GLU A 40 4.63 9.06 8.60
CA GLU A 40 4.56 9.82 7.36
C GLU A 40 3.15 10.31 7.07
N ILE A 41 2.14 9.44 7.20
CA ILE A 41 0.73 9.79 7.01
C ILE A 41 0.32 10.90 7.97
N LEU A 42 0.61 10.75 9.27
CA LEU A 42 0.24 11.73 10.29
C LEU A 42 0.96 13.06 10.06
N ARG A 43 2.24 13.03 9.74
CA ARG A 43 3.04 14.23 9.46
C ARG A 43 2.54 14.96 8.20
N LYS A 44 2.24 14.26 7.10
CA LYS A 44 1.70 14.88 5.88
C LYS A 44 0.30 15.46 6.11
N ALA A 45 -0.54 14.78 6.89
CA ALA A 45 -1.86 15.27 7.24
C ALA A 45 -1.83 16.58 8.06
N GLN A 46 -0.79 16.77 8.86
CA GLN A 46 -0.58 18.03 9.63
C GLN A 46 0.05 19.14 8.79
N ALA A 47 0.90 18.79 7.82
CA ALA A 47 1.65 19.75 7.01
C ALA A 47 0.90 20.24 5.77
N ASP A 48 -0.09 19.49 5.26
CA ASP A 48 -0.83 19.81 4.03
C ASP A 48 -2.33 19.63 4.26
N SER A 49 -3.07 20.74 4.17
CA SER A 49 -4.52 20.79 4.41
C SER A 49 -5.33 19.86 3.50
N ARG A 50 -4.81 19.48 2.33
CA ARG A 50 -5.45 18.51 1.45
C ARG A 50 -5.62 17.13 2.13
N PHE A 51 -4.72 16.80 3.04
CA PHE A 51 -4.68 15.54 3.77
C PHE A 51 -5.13 15.63 5.23
N GLU A 52 -5.57 16.79 5.71
CA GLU A 52 -5.94 17.02 7.13
C GLU A 52 -6.89 15.94 7.68
N ALA A 53 -7.85 15.50 6.89
CA ALA A 53 -8.80 14.48 7.31
C ALA A 53 -8.15 13.11 7.61
N ALA A 54 -7.00 12.81 6.98
CA ALA A 54 -6.33 11.52 7.13
C ALA A 54 -5.87 11.28 8.58
N ASP A 55 -5.33 12.28 9.30
CA ASP A 55 -4.97 12.14 10.73
C ASP A 55 -6.17 11.73 11.58
N ARG A 56 -7.30 12.42 11.41
CA ARG A 56 -8.53 12.16 12.17
C ARG A 56 -9.12 10.78 11.87
N VAL A 57 -9.07 10.36 10.60
CA VAL A 57 -9.55 9.04 10.19
C VAL A 57 -8.62 7.96 10.73
N TRP A 58 -7.29 8.10 10.56
CA TRP A 58 -6.30 7.14 11.05
C TRP A 58 -6.48 6.84 12.53
N ARG A 59 -6.55 7.88 13.38
CA ARG A 59 -6.69 7.72 14.84
C ARG A 59 -7.99 7.04 15.28
N LYS A 60 -9.00 6.96 14.42
CA LYS A 60 -10.26 6.26 14.67
C LYS A 60 -10.26 4.81 14.19
N LEU A 61 -9.24 4.39 13.44
CA LEU A 61 -9.15 3.02 12.99
C LEU A 61 -8.86 2.09 14.17
N SER A 62 -9.62 1.01 14.26
CA SER A 62 -9.32 -0.04 15.23
C SER A 62 -8.16 -0.91 14.74
N GLU A 63 -7.42 -1.54 15.67
CA GLU A 63 -6.37 -2.50 15.35
C GLU A 63 -6.89 -3.69 14.50
N ARG A 64 -8.19 -3.96 14.55
CA ARG A 64 -8.82 -4.97 13.69
C ARG A 64 -8.77 -4.59 12.21
N LEU A 65 -8.80 -3.30 11.89
CA LEU A 65 -8.78 -2.79 10.53
C LEU A 65 -7.37 -2.38 10.09
N MET A 66 -6.61 -1.74 10.96
CA MET A 66 -5.24 -1.29 10.68
C MET A 66 -4.32 -1.71 11.83
N SER A 67 -3.25 -2.43 11.50
CA SER A 67 -2.22 -2.83 12.45
C SER A 67 -0.91 -2.15 12.08
N VAL A 68 -0.28 -1.50 13.04
CA VAL A 68 1.06 -0.94 12.84
C VAL A 68 2.10 -2.05 13.06
N LEU A 69 2.98 -2.21 12.07
CA LEU A 69 4.13 -3.12 12.15
C LEU A 69 5.28 -2.36 12.80
N PRO A 70 5.83 -2.85 13.92
CA PRO A 70 6.98 -2.21 14.53
C PRO A 70 8.19 -2.28 13.60
N ASP A 71 8.90 -1.17 13.50
CA ASP A 71 10.13 -1.06 12.70
C ASP A 71 11.38 -1.30 13.56
N ASP A 72 11.21 -1.94 14.71
CA ASP A 72 12.32 -2.28 15.60
C ASP A 72 13.35 -3.18 14.90
N PRO A 73 14.65 -2.98 15.16
CA PRO A 73 15.70 -3.75 14.54
C PRO A 73 15.58 -5.25 14.87
N THR A 74 15.36 -6.06 13.85
CA THR A 74 15.51 -7.49 13.90
C THR A 74 16.51 -7.93 12.84
N ALA A 75 17.22 -9.01 13.07
CA ALA A 75 18.23 -9.50 12.13
C ALA A 75 17.66 -9.75 10.72
N GLU A 76 16.36 -10.11 10.62
CA GLU A 76 15.69 -10.29 9.33
C GLU A 76 15.37 -8.96 8.66
N LEU A 77 14.86 -7.98 9.44
CA LEU A 77 14.50 -6.67 8.91
C LEU A 77 15.75 -5.90 8.48
N GLU A 78 16.81 -5.90 9.29
CA GLU A 78 18.11 -5.30 8.96
C GLU A 78 18.66 -5.84 7.64
N ARG A 79 18.72 -7.17 7.49
CA ARG A 79 19.17 -7.82 6.24
C ARG A 79 18.28 -7.47 5.05
N ALA A 80 16.96 -7.36 5.25
CA ALA A 80 16.05 -6.99 4.18
C ALA A 80 16.25 -5.54 3.76
N VAL A 81 16.35 -4.60 4.72
CA VAL A 81 16.57 -3.17 4.45
C VAL A 81 17.92 -2.94 3.77
N GLU A 82 19.00 -3.54 4.29
CA GLU A 82 20.33 -3.41 3.69
C GLU A 82 20.36 -3.92 2.25
N ARG A 83 19.74 -5.06 1.99
CA ARG A 83 19.63 -5.63 0.63
C ARG A 83 18.84 -4.74 -0.32
N ILE A 84 17.74 -4.12 0.16
CA ILE A 84 16.83 -3.32 -0.67
C ILE A 84 17.39 -1.93 -0.92
N SER A 85 17.98 -1.30 0.11
CA SER A 85 18.41 0.10 0.08
C SER A 85 19.92 0.28 -0.10
N SER A 86 20.70 -0.79 0.06
CA SER A 86 22.18 -0.76 0.15
C SER A 86 22.69 0.09 1.32
N LEU A 87 21.90 0.25 2.37
CA LEU A 87 22.24 1.00 3.59
C LEU A 87 21.85 0.16 4.81
N PRO A 88 22.65 0.18 5.90
CA PRO A 88 22.22 -0.32 7.19
C PRO A 88 20.92 0.34 7.66
N LEU A 89 20.14 -0.37 8.49
CA LEU A 89 18.82 0.07 8.92
C LEU A 89 18.85 1.44 9.63
N ASP A 90 19.82 1.65 10.53
CA ASP A 90 20.02 2.91 11.26
C ASP A 90 20.33 4.09 10.33
N GLU A 91 21.22 3.90 9.35
CA GLU A 91 21.50 4.92 8.32
C GLU A 91 20.29 5.15 7.42
N ARG A 92 19.54 4.11 7.09
CA ARG A 92 18.33 4.23 6.26
C ARG A 92 17.27 5.07 6.96
N TYR A 93 17.09 4.92 8.26
CA TYR A 93 16.16 5.71 9.06
C TYR A 93 16.48 7.20 9.09
N GLN A 94 17.75 7.57 9.01
CA GLN A 94 18.17 8.98 8.96
C GLN A 94 17.80 9.64 7.62
N ARG A 95 17.53 8.87 6.58
CA ARG A 95 17.17 9.36 5.23
C ARG A 95 15.67 9.18 5.00
N ARG A 96 14.91 10.23 5.29
CA ARG A 96 13.43 10.19 5.19
C ARG A 96 12.88 9.94 3.79
N ARG A 97 13.61 10.35 2.74
CA ARG A 97 13.17 10.13 1.35
C ARG A 97 13.08 8.64 1.06
N ASP A 98 11.96 8.22 0.51
CA ASP A 98 11.67 6.84 0.10
C ASP A 98 11.81 5.80 1.26
N LEU A 99 11.74 6.27 2.53
CA LEU A 99 11.83 5.37 3.70
C LEU A 99 10.60 4.47 3.79
N GLY A 100 9.40 5.04 3.61
CA GLY A 100 8.14 4.29 3.67
C GLY A 100 8.14 3.13 2.69
N GLU A 101 8.46 3.39 1.41
CA GLU A 101 8.50 2.37 0.36
C GLU A 101 9.53 1.28 0.66
N THR A 102 10.70 1.67 1.18
CA THR A 102 11.74 0.71 1.59
C THR A 102 11.23 -0.22 2.69
N MET A 103 10.60 0.34 3.73
CA MET A 103 10.13 -0.42 4.88
C MET A 103 8.93 -1.31 4.53
N VAL A 104 8.00 -0.81 3.71
CA VAL A 104 6.87 -1.61 3.17
C VAL A 104 7.39 -2.85 2.45
N VAL A 105 8.37 -2.69 1.56
CA VAL A 105 8.95 -3.81 0.81
C VAL A 105 9.79 -4.71 1.72
N ALA A 106 10.51 -4.17 2.70
CA ALA A 106 11.31 -4.95 3.64
C ALA A 106 10.45 -5.84 4.53
N HIS A 107 9.38 -5.31 5.13
CA HIS A 107 8.43 -6.11 5.90
C HIS A 107 7.77 -7.21 5.06
N ALA A 108 7.39 -6.89 3.80
CA ALA A 108 6.85 -7.89 2.89
C ALA A 108 7.87 -8.97 2.55
N ALA A 109 9.14 -8.61 2.35
CA ALA A 109 10.23 -9.53 2.07
C ALA A 109 10.52 -10.47 3.25
N VAL A 110 10.55 -9.93 4.49
CA VAL A 110 10.73 -10.74 5.70
C VAL A 110 9.63 -11.79 5.83
N ALA A 111 8.36 -11.39 5.64
CA ALA A 111 7.25 -12.33 5.70
C ALA A 111 7.32 -13.38 4.56
N ALA A 112 7.69 -12.95 3.35
CA ALA A 112 7.84 -13.85 2.22
C ALA A 112 9.02 -14.83 2.38
N ASP A 113 10.13 -14.42 2.99
CA ASP A 113 11.24 -15.32 3.31
C ASP A 113 10.82 -16.44 4.29
N ARG A 114 9.78 -16.20 5.10
CA ARG A 114 9.14 -17.18 6.00
C ARG A 114 8.03 -18.03 5.33
N GLY A 115 7.91 -17.96 4.00
CA GLY A 115 6.93 -18.74 3.23
C GLY A 115 5.56 -18.06 3.08
N VAL A 116 5.36 -16.84 3.57
CA VAL A 116 4.05 -16.17 3.53
C VAL A 116 3.83 -15.48 2.17
N ARG A 117 2.61 -15.60 1.63
CA ARG A 117 2.18 -14.76 0.49
C ARG A 117 1.77 -13.40 1.01
N MET A 118 2.48 -12.34 0.61
CA MET A 118 2.21 -10.96 0.98
C MET A 118 1.59 -10.18 -0.18
N ILE A 119 0.69 -9.27 0.15
CA ILE A 119 0.17 -8.26 -0.78
C ILE A 119 0.68 -6.91 -0.31
N VAL A 120 1.15 -6.08 -1.24
CA VAL A 120 1.60 -4.72 -0.99
C VAL A 120 0.76 -3.75 -1.81
N LEU A 121 0.14 -2.77 -1.13
CA LEU A 121 -0.60 -1.67 -1.77
C LEU A 121 0.32 -0.46 -1.88
N ILE A 122 0.80 -0.19 -3.09
CA ILE A 122 1.77 0.85 -3.39
C ILE A 122 1.56 1.41 -4.80
N ASP A 123 1.53 2.74 -4.92
CA ASP A 123 1.35 3.44 -6.20
C ASP A 123 2.67 3.99 -6.76
N ASP A 124 3.59 4.38 -5.88
CA ASP A 124 4.87 4.98 -6.27
C ASP A 124 5.73 4.06 -7.16
N GLN A 125 6.31 4.64 -8.21
CA GLN A 125 7.14 3.88 -9.16
C GLN A 125 8.41 3.31 -8.53
N TRP A 126 9.05 4.06 -7.62
CA TRP A 126 10.28 3.61 -6.97
C TRP A 126 10.01 2.40 -6.07
N GLY A 127 9.00 2.50 -5.20
CA GLY A 127 8.56 1.40 -4.36
C GLY A 127 8.16 0.16 -5.17
N ARG A 128 7.46 0.34 -6.30
CA ARG A 128 7.13 -0.75 -7.22
C ARG A 128 8.38 -1.41 -7.82
N ARG A 129 9.44 -0.65 -8.13
CA ARG A 129 10.72 -1.20 -8.62
C ARG A 129 11.44 -2.01 -7.53
N LEU A 130 11.45 -1.52 -6.29
CA LEU A 130 12.00 -2.26 -5.15
C LEU A 130 11.28 -3.59 -4.94
N ALA A 131 9.94 -3.55 -4.92
CA ALA A 131 9.14 -4.76 -4.78
C ALA A 131 9.34 -5.75 -5.94
N ALA A 132 9.45 -5.26 -7.18
CA ALA A 132 9.73 -6.11 -8.34
C ALA A 132 11.13 -6.77 -8.25
N ALA A 133 12.12 -6.09 -7.68
CA ALA A 133 13.44 -6.69 -7.43
C ALA A 133 13.34 -7.85 -6.41
N GLU A 134 12.60 -7.65 -5.32
CA GLU A 134 12.36 -8.71 -4.32
C GLU A 134 11.51 -9.85 -4.88
N GLN A 135 10.50 -9.58 -5.72
CA GLN A 135 9.75 -10.64 -6.42
C GLN A 135 10.67 -11.54 -7.25
N ARG A 136 11.59 -10.94 -8.04
CA ARG A 136 12.59 -11.70 -8.82
C ARG A 136 13.54 -12.50 -7.93
N ARG A 137 13.94 -11.96 -6.78
CA ARG A 137 14.77 -12.69 -5.80
C ARG A 137 14.03 -13.90 -5.26
N LEU A 138 12.80 -13.71 -4.79
CA LEU A 138 11.96 -14.79 -4.25
C LEU A 138 11.68 -15.88 -5.31
N GLU A 139 11.46 -15.49 -6.56
CA GLU A 139 11.27 -16.44 -7.65
C GLU A 139 12.50 -17.32 -7.86
N ARG A 140 13.71 -16.72 -7.91
CA ARG A 140 14.97 -17.49 -7.99
C ARG A 140 15.13 -18.45 -6.80
N LEU A 141 14.77 -18.02 -5.59
CA LEU A 141 14.84 -18.89 -4.41
C LEU A 141 13.88 -20.08 -4.52
N ARG A 142 12.64 -19.86 -4.99
CA ARG A 142 11.67 -20.94 -5.23
C ARG A 142 12.15 -21.90 -6.30
N SER A 143 12.67 -21.39 -7.42
CA SER A 143 13.23 -22.21 -8.49
C SER A 143 14.41 -23.08 -8.02
N ASN A 144 15.11 -22.63 -6.96
CA ASN A 144 16.18 -23.41 -6.30
C ASN A 144 15.65 -24.27 -5.13
N GLY A 145 14.34 -24.51 -5.06
CA GLY A 145 13.72 -25.41 -4.07
C GLY A 145 13.57 -24.81 -2.66
N ARG A 146 13.80 -23.49 -2.47
CA ARG A 146 13.60 -22.85 -1.16
C ARG A 146 12.11 -22.61 -0.90
N PRO A 147 11.58 -22.96 0.28
CA PRO A 147 10.16 -22.79 0.63
C PRO A 147 9.84 -21.35 1.04
N VAL A 148 10.05 -20.40 0.12
CA VAL A 148 9.71 -18.98 0.31
C VAL A 148 8.36 -18.64 -0.31
N GLY A 149 7.67 -17.66 0.27
CA GLY A 149 6.42 -17.11 -0.22
C GLY A 149 6.61 -16.20 -1.45
N ARG A 150 5.65 -15.29 -1.64
CA ARG A 150 5.68 -14.32 -2.74
C ARG A 150 5.14 -12.97 -2.29
N ILE A 151 5.47 -11.93 -3.04
CA ILE A 151 4.92 -10.58 -2.90
C ILE A 151 4.06 -10.30 -4.13
N ASP A 152 2.81 -9.93 -3.92
CA ASP A 152 1.90 -9.47 -4.97
C ASP A 152 1.68 -7.96 -4.81
N LEU A 153 1.74 -7.20 -5.90
CA LEU A 153 1.52 -5.75 -5.88
C LEU A 153 0.09 -5.43 -6.30
N ILE A 154 -0.53 -4.54 -5.56
CA ILE A 154 -1.78 -3.88 -5.93
C ILE A 154 -1.60 -2.36 -5.86
N SER A 155 -2.49 -1.63 -6.52
CA SER A 155 -2.48 -0.16 -6.62
C SER A 155 -3.84 0.41 -6.24
N THR A 156 -3.93 1.73 -6.14
CA THR A 156 -5.20 2.45 -6.01
C THR A 156 -6.19 2.02 -7.10
N THR A 157 -5.75 1.83 -8.35
CA THR A 157 -6.65 1.33 -9.42
C THR A 157 -7.18 -0.06 -9.14
N THR A 158 -6.36 -0.97 -8.59
CA THR A 158 -6.80 -2.31 -8.18
C THR A 158 -7.84 -2.25 -7.06
N VAL A 159 -7.69 -1.33 -6.10
CA VAL A 159 -8.69 -1.12 -5.03
C VAL A 159 -10.02 -0.67 -5.64
N LEU A 160 -9.99 0.30 -6.56
CA LEU A 160 -11.20 0.80 -7.23
C LEU A 160 -11.86 -0.27 -8.11
N GLU A 161 -11.07 -1.08 -8.82
CA GLU A 161 -11.56 -2.22 -9.59
C GLU A 161 -12.33 -3.21 -8.73
N ARG A 162 -11.78 -3.58 -7.57
CA ARG A 162 -12.43 -4.50 -6.62
C ARG A 162 -13.66 -3.90 -5.96
N ALA A 163 -13.69 -2.58 -5.77
CA ALA A 163 -14.83 -1.88 -5.19
C ALA A 163 -15.97 -1.63 -6.19
N ALA A 164 -15.71 -1.73 -7.48
CA ALA A 164 -16.67 -1.44 -8.53
C ALA A 164 -17.98 -2.25 -8.40
N GLY A 165 -19.13 -1.57 -8.47
CA GLY A 165 -20.45 -2.18 -8.29
C GLY A 165 -20.82 -2.50 -6.84
N SER A 166 -19.96 -2.14 -5.86
CA SER A 166 -20.26 -2.28 -4.43
C SER A 166 -21.06 -1.09 -3.91
N VAL A 167 -21.60 -1.21 -2.69
CA VAL A 167 -22.28 -0.11 -1.99
C VAL A 167 -21.40 1.13 -1.81
N HIS A 168 -20.06 0.98 -1.82
CA HIS A 168 -19.10 2.07 -1.66
C HIS A 168 -18.68 2.71 -2.99
N LEU A 169 -18.93 2.05 -4.12
CA LEU A 169 -18.63 2.54 -5.47
C LEU A 169 -19.65 1.95 -6.46
N PRO A 170 -20.93 2.41 -6.42
CA PRO A 170 -22.04 1.74 -7.07
C PRO A 170 -22.04 1.85 -8.60
N ASP A 171 -21.51 2.95 -9.13
CA ASP A 171 -21.65 3.26 -10.56
C ASP A 171 -20.45 4.05 -11.13
N ARG A 172 -20.46 4.22 -12.48
CA ARG A 172 -19.43 4.97 -13.20
C ARG A 172 -19.39 6.45 -12.84
N ALA A 173 -20.52 7.06 -12.44
CA ALA A 173 -20.56 8.48 -12.05
C ALA A 173 -19.82 8.68 -10.71
N SER A 174 -20.09 7.82 -9.74
CA SER A 174 -19.39 7.77 -8.44
C SER A 174 -17.90 7.52 -8.63
N LEU A 175 -17.52 6.63 -9.54
CA LEU A 175 -16.10 6.40 -9.89
C LEU A 175 -15.45 7.67 -10.44
N ARG A 176 -16.06 8.33 -11.43
CA ARG A 176 -15.51 9.57 -12.03
C ARG A 176 -15.30 10.65 -10.96
N ALA A 177 -16.31 10.88 -10.13
CA ALA A 177 -16.23 11.87 -9.06
C ALA A 177 -15.12 11.54 -8.03
N LEU A 178 -15.02 10.27 -7.61
CA LEU A 178 -13.97 9.84 -6.69
C LEU A 178 -12.59 9.95 -7.34
N TYR A 179 -12.42 9.46 -8.57
CA TYR A 179 -11.14 9.43 -9.26
C TYR A 179 -10.60 10.85 -9.52
N GLN A 180 -11.49 11.79 -9.89
CA GLN A 180 -11.12 13.19 -10.04
C GLN A 180 -10.56 13.76 -8.73
N ARG A 181 -11.19 13.47 -7.60
CA ARG A 181 -10.69 13.90 -6.27
C ARG A 181 -9.37 13.23 -5.91
N LEU A 182 -9.20 11.93 -6.20
CA LEU A 182 -7.92 11.23 -6.00
C LEU A 182 -6.80 11.90 -6.78
N ARG A 183 -7.05 12.28 -8.05
CA ARG A 183 -6.06 12.99 -8.87
C ARG A 183 -5.71 14.41 -8.39
N THR A 184 -6.54 15.06 -7.59
CA THR A 184 -6.15 16.34 -6.95
C THR A 184 -5.21 16.14 -5.77
N LEU A 185 -5.18 14.94 -5.20
CA LEU A 185 -4.28 14.57 -4.10
C LEU A 185 -2.97 13.96 -4.62
N ASP A 186 -3.05 13.25 -5.73
CA ASP A 186 -1.96 12.44 -6.28
C ASP A 186 -1.90 12.62 -7.82
N ASP A 187 -0.95 13.40 -8.27
CA ASP A 187 -0.70 13.69 -9.68
C ASP A 187 -0.02 12.52 -10.43
N GLY A 188 0.52 11.54 -9.68
CA GLY A 188 1.07 10.30 -10.23
C GLY A 188 0.01 9.34 -10.76
N LEU A 189 -1.28 9.53 -10.42
CA LEU A 189 -2.36 8.68 -10.94
C LEU A 189 -2.60 8.94 -12.43
N LEU A 190 -2.66 7.87 -13.21
CA LEU A 190 -2.93 7.93 -14.65
C LEU A 190 -4.29 8.58 -14.97
N PRO A 191 -4.49 9.13 -16.16
CA PRO A 191 -5.82 9.58 -16.61
C PRO A 191 -6.84 8.44 -16.53
N LEU A 192 -8.05 8.69 -15.99
CA LEU A 192 -9.08 7.67 -15.77
C LEU A 192 -9.37 6.83 -17.05
N GLN A 193 -9.35 7.47 -18.20
CA GLN A 193 -9.64 6.84 -19.49
C GLN A 193 -8.63 5.76 -19.88
N THR A 194 -7.41 5.84 -19.34
CA THR A 194 -6.33 4.87 -19.63
C THR A 194 -6.29 3.71 -18.64
N THR A 195 -7.10 3.74 -17.59
CA THR A 195 -7.08 2.74 -16.51
C THR A 195 -7.93 1.50 -16.78
N GLY A 196 -8.84 1.55 -17.75
CA GLY A 196 -9.82 0.49 -17.99
C GLY A 196 -10.96 0.43 -16.94
N LEU A 197 -10.92 1.26 -15.90
CA LEU A 197 -11.91 1.22 -14.81
C LEU A 197 -13.33 1.53 -15.28
N LEU A 198 -13.50 2.31 -16.35
CA LEU A 198 -14.82 2.66 -16.90
C LEU A 198 -15.49 1.49 -17.64
N ASP A 199 -14.71 0.50 -18.07
CA ASP A 199 -15.16 -0.62 -18.91
C ASP A 199 -15.39 -1.92 -18.11
N LEU A 200 -15.29 -1.84 -16.78
CA LEU A 200 -15.46 -3.00 -15.91
C LEU A 200 -16.86 -3.62 -16.05
N PRO A 201 -16.97 -4.95 -16.16
CA PRO A 201 -18.27 -5.66 -16.23
C PRO A 201 -19.14 -5.42 -14.98
N ALA A 202 -18.53 -5.06 -13.85
CA ALA A 202 -19.23 -4.78 -12.60
C ALA A 202 -20.30 -3.67 -12.71
N TRP A 203 -20.13 -2.73 -13.68
CA TRP A 203 -21.09 -1.65 -13.91
C TRP A 203 -22.40 -2.06 -14.60
N ASN A 204 -22.47 -3.28 -15.11
CA ASN A 204 -23.61 -3.78 -15.87
C ASN A 204 -24.49 -4.73 -15.04
N ARG A 205 -24.27 -4.82 -13.73
CA ARG A 205 -24.96 -5.73 -12.80
C ARG A 205 -26.15 -5.05 -12.10
N HIS A 206 -26.96 -4.30 -12.88
CA HIS A 206 -28.25 -3.75 -12.38
C HIS A 206 -29.35 -4.07 -13.36
#